data_edea97358569aec87ba0e9103e8cd24f
#
_entry.id   edea97358569aec87ba0e9103e8cd24f
#
_cell.length_a   1.000
_cell.length_b   1.000
_cell.length_c   1.000
_cell.angle_alpha   90.00
_cell.angle_beta   90.00
_cell.angle_gamma   90.00
#
_symmetry.space_group_name_H-M   'P 1'
#
loop_
_entity.id
_entity.type
_entity.pdbx_description
1 polymer ?
#
loop_
_entity_poly.entity_id
_entity_poly.type
_entity_poly.pdbx_seq_one_letter_code
_entity_poly.pdbx_strand_id
1 'polypeptide(L)'
;MKYIIDLRIIIVCAGILSLFACNEDKGNYDYEAINRVTEIANIQESYSVEVGERLLITPELNTTSGNTDNLDYTWYYKSGSAWNVLQEGKDFDFVIADPIGSPNSTYTCAFEAKNKVTDIAYRQIFSIRVAGTFNKGYVLLYEKEDGFDMGMIVQNSQNQYIPCLLYTSD
;
A
#
# COMPACT_ATOMS: atom_id res chain seq x y z
N MET A 1 31.75 78.10 -11.36
CA MET A 1 31.24 77.14 -12.33
C MET A 1 30.17 76.25 -11.62
N LYS A 2 28.88 76.51 -11.87
CA LYS A 2 27.78 75.69 -11.31
C LYS A 2 27.55 74.52 -12.22
N TYR A 3 27.84 73.35 -11.77
CA TYR A 3 27.47 72.08 -12.46
C TYR A 3 25.97 71.84 -12.27
N ILE A 4 25.21 72.13 -13.31
CA ILE A 4 23.84 71.76 -13.44
C ILE A 4 23.88 70.25 -13.76
N ILE A 5 23.81 69.39 -12.75
CA ILE A 5 23.65 67.99 -12.97
C ILE A 5 22.21 67.77 -13.51
N ASP A 6 22.15 67.36 -14.77
CA ASP A 6 20.85 67.14 -15.42
C ASP A 6 20.06 66.08 -14.69
N LEU A 7 18.87 66.41 -14.23
CA LEU A 7 17.97 65.52 -13.47
C LEU A 7 17.75 64.20 -14.21
N ARG A 8 17.86 64.21 -15.55
CA ARG A 8 17.74 63.01 -16.38
C ARG A 8 18.87 62.01 -16.12
N ILE A 9 20.10 62.51 -15.86
CA ILE A 9 21.26 61.67 -15.60
C ILE A 9 21.09 60.98 -14.22
N ILE A 10 20.56 61.68 -13.24
CA ILE A 10 20.30 61.13 -11.89
C ILE A 10 19.27 60.00 -11.95
N ILE A 11 18.20 60.17 -12.74
CA ILE A 11 17.15 59.15 -12.90
C ILE A 11 17.69 57.91 -13.59
N VAL A 12 18.52 58.06 -14.61
CA VAL A 12 19.16 56.95 -15.35
C VAL A 12 20.13 56.20 -14.45
N CYS A 13 20.96 56.90 -13.66
CA CYS A 13 21.90 56.27 -12.74
C CYS A 13 21.15 55.52 -11.59
N ALA A 14 20.06 56.09 -11.07
CA ALA A 14 19.24 55.43 -10.07
C ALA A 14 18.57 54.16 -10.61
N GLY A 15 18.12 54.17 -11.87
CA GLY A 15 17.54 52.98 -12.55
C GLY A 15 18.58 51.89 -12.82
N ILE A 16 19.82 52.22 -13.10
CA ILE A 16 20.90 51.26 -13.30
C ILE A 16 21.33 50.61 -11.97
N LEU A 17 21.36 51.38 -10.88
CA LEU A 17 21.71 50.88 -9.55
C LEU A 17 20.67 49.88 -9.00
N SER A 18 19.40 50.00 -9.36
CA SER A 18 18.36 49.07 -8.95
C SER A 18 18.44 47.71 -9.67
N LEU A 19 19.14 47.58 -10.80
CA LEU A 19 19.33 46.34 -11.51
C LEU A 19 20.43 45.43 -10.89
N PHE A 20 21.29 45.98 -10.04
CA PHE A 20 22.31 45.19 -9.32
C PHE A 20 21.88 44.73 -7.92
N ALA A 21 20.64 44.98 -7.54
CA ALA A 21 20.08 44.51 -6.26
C ALA A 21 19.62 43.06 -6.29
N CYS A 22 19.92 42.29 -7.36
CA CYS A 22 19.80 40.85 -7.32
C CYS A 22 20.99 40.31 -6.49
N ASN A 23 20.86 40.36 -5.16
CA ASN A 23 21.69 39.55 -4.28
C ASN A 23 21.44 38.09 -4.65
N GLU A 24 22.46 37.41 -5.21
CA GLU A 24 22.51 35.97 -5.15
C GLU A 24 22.35 35.62 -3.68
N ASP A 25 21.18 35.07 -3.33
CA ASP A 25 20.97 34.45 -2.02
C ASP A 25 21.97 33.27 -1.95
N LYS A 26 23.17 33.54 -1.49
CA LYS A 26 24.12 32.51 -1.07
C LYS A 26 23.63 31.97 0.28
N GLY A 27 22.36 31.51 0.27
CA GLY A 27 21.78 30.87 1.42
C GLY A 27 22.70 29.77 1.87
N ASN A 28 23.19 29.91 3.09
CA ASN A 28 23.93 28.86 3.78
C ASN A 28 22.90 27.81 4.21
N TYR A 29 22.25 27.19 3.20
CA TYR A 29 21.35 26.06 3.41
C TYR A 29 22.21 24.83 3.60
N ASP A 30 22.45 24.45 4.83
CA ASP A 30 22.89 23.10 5.16
C ASP A 30 21.73 22.15 4.81
N TYR A 31 21.72 21.66 3.57
CA TYR A 31 20.78 20.64 3.16
C TYR A 31 21.19 19.31 3.81
N GLU A 32 20.60 19.00 4.96
CA GLU A 32 20.67 17.64 5.45
C GLU A 32 20.01 16.72 4.42
N ALA A 33 20.71 15.68 4.02
CA ALA A 33 20.19 14.70 3.09
C ALA A 33 18.96 14.02 3.73
N ILE A 34 17.79 14.26 3.17
CA ILE A 34 16.55 13.65 3.65
C ILE A 34 16.64 12.14 3.48
N ASN A 35 16.48 11.40 4.56
CA ASN A 35 16.37 9.96 4.48
C ASN A 35 15.04 9.57 3.80
N ARG A 36 15.13 8.99 2.60
CA ARG A 36 13.99 8.58 1.77
C ARG A 36 13.93 7.07 1.69
N VAL A 37 12.72 6.52 1.70
CA VAL A 37 12.51 5.12 1.29
C VAL A 37 12.67 5.07 -0.23
N THR A 38 13.61 4.28 -0.69
CA THR A 38 13.91 4.10 -2.13
C THR A 38 13.21 2.88 -2.70
N GLU A 39 12.94 1.88 -1.86
CA GLU A 39 12.28 0.65 -2.26
C GLU A 39 11.55 0.03 -1.08
N ILE A 40 10.41 -0.58 -1.36
CA ILE A 40 9.68 -1.47 -0.46
C ILE A 40 9.64 -2.84 -1.17
N ALA A 41 10.35 -3.82 -0.63
CA ALA A 41 10.45 -5.17 -1.17
C ALA A 41 9.68 -6.18 -0.31
N ASN A 42 9.57 -7.44 -0.80
CA ASN A 42 8.90 -8.55 -0.13
C ASN A 42 7.39 -8.38 0.08
N ILE A 43 6.76 -7.49 -0.67
CA ILE A 43 5.30 -7.42 -0.79
C ILE A 43 4.92 -7.86 -2.20
N GLN A 44 4.17 -8.96 -2.32
CA GLN A 44 3.66 -9.45 -3.60
C GLN A 44 2.48 -8.57 -4.06
N GLU A 45 2.23 -8.53 -5.36
CA GLU A 45 1.09 -7.79 -5.92
C GLU A 45 -0.26 -8.37 -5.47
N SER A 46 -0.31 -9.68 -5.19
CA SER A 46 -1.53 -10.37 -4.77
C SER A 46 -1.22 -11.58 -3.89
N TYR A 47 -2.04 -11.76 -2.85
CA TYR A 47 -2.07 -12.92 -1.98
C TYR A 47 -3.42 -13.62 -2.14
N SER A 48 -3.41 -14.96 -2.12
CA SER A 48 -4.63 -15.76 -2.11
C SER A 48 -4.66 -16.57 -0.82
N VAL A 49 -5.68 -16.37 -0.01
CA VAL A 49 -5.79 -16.91 1.36
C VAL A 49 -7.22 -17.39 1.62
N GLU A 50 -7.41 -18.22 2.61
CA GLU A 50 -8.74 -18.66 3.08
C GLU A 50 -9.17 -17.90 4.33
N VAL A 51 -10.48 -17.88 4.60
CA VAL A 51 -11.00 -17.33 5.86
C VAL A 51 -10.44 -18.12 7.05
N GLY A 52 -9.92 -17.40 8.06
CA GLY A 52 -9.28 -18.01 9.23
C GLY A 52 -7.81 -18.39 9.03
N GLU A 53 -7.27 -18.26 7.82
CA GLU A 53 -5.84 -18.44 7.54
C GLU A 53 -5.04 -17.24 8.07
N ARG A 54 -3.83 -17.51 8.56
CA ARG A 54 -2.88 -16.48 8.99
C ARG A 54 -2.01 -16.07 7.83
N LEU A 55 -2.04 -14.79 7.47
CA LEU A 55 -1.17 -14.20 6.47
C LEU A 55 -0.04 -13.43 7.16
N LEU A 56 1.20 -13.83 6.87
CA LEU A 56 2.40 -13.15 7.34
C LEU A 56 3.12 -12.50 6.16
N ILE A 57 3.37 -11.18 6.24
CA ILE A 57 4.15 -10.44 5.27
C ILE A 57 5.22 -9.64 6.03
N THR A 58 6.48 -9.81 5.66
CA THR A 58 7.62 -9.11 6.26
C THR A 58 8.28 -8.21 5.22
N PRO A 59 7.91 -6.93 5.16
CA PRO A 59 8.49 -5.99 4.19
C PRO A 59 9.97 -5.71 4.47
N GLU A 60 10.73 -5.56 3.40
CA GLU A 60 12.08 -5.01 3.45
C GLU A 60 12.08 -3.60 2.88
N LEU A 61 12.71 -2.66 3.60
CA LEU A 61 12.79 -1.27 3.18
C LEU A 61 14.23 -0.87 2.94
N ASN A 62 14.50 -0.37 1.76
CA ASN A 62 15.74 0.30 1.44
C ASN A 62 15.56 1.81 1.58
N THR A 63 16.46 2.45 2.30
CA THR A 63 16.46 3.91 2.48
C THR A 63 17.78 4.51 2.05
N THR A 64 17.81 5.79 1.73
CA THR A 64 19.03 6.48 1.28
C THR A 64 20.13 6.52 2.33
N SER A 65 19.80 6.46 3.61
CA SER A 65 20.75 6.43 4.73
C SER A 65 20.96 5.04 5.31
N GLY A 66 20.19 4.03 4.88
CA GLY A 66 20.16 2.69 5.51
C GLY A 66 19.46 2.64 6.87
N ASN A 67 18.92 3.77 7.36
CA ASN A 67 18.25 3.84 8.67
C ASN A 67 16.71 3.86 8.50
N THR A 68 16.02 3.05 9.30
CA THR A 68 14.56 2.94 9.34
C THR A 68 13.93 3.34 10.67
N ASP A 69 14.72 3.83 11.65
CA ASP A 69 14.26 4.12 13.03
C ASP A 69 13.18 5.20 13.10
N ASN A 70 13.20 6.14 12.15
CA ASN A 70 12.23 7.24 12.09
C ASN A 70 11.02 6.96 11.20
N LEU A 71 10.71 5.68 10.94
CA LEU A 71 9.54 5.29 10.16
C LEU A 71 8.45 4.71 11.07
N ASP A 72 7.22 5.15 10.84
CA ASP A 72 6.01 4.48 11.32
C ASP A 72 5.44 3.63 10.21
N TYR A 73 4.84 2.50 10.58
CA TYR A 73 4.33 1.51 9.64
C TYR A 73 2.86 1.25 9.90
N THR A 74 2.06 1.28 8.84
CA THR A 74 0.61 1.04 8.94
C THR A 74 0.13 0.25 7.72
N TRP A 75 -0.71 -0.72 7.98
CA TRP A 75 -1.40 -1.52 6.98
C TRP A 75 -2.85 -1.06 6.87
N TYR A 76 -3.30 -0.90 5.63
CA TYR A 76 -4.63 -0.41 5.32
C TYR A 76 -5.38 -1.38 4.42
N TYR A 77 -6.70 -1.34 4.49
CA TYR A 77 -7.59 -1.88 3.46
C TYR A 77 -8.51 -0.78 2.94
N LYS A 78 -8.94 -0.93 1.69
CA LYS A 78 -9.82 0.01 1.02
C LYS A 78 -11.26 -0.44 1.15
N SER A 79 -12.15 0.44 1.67
CA SER A 79 -13.60 0.25 1.70
C SER A 79 -14.26 1.42 0.98
N GLY A 80 -14.83 1.16 -0.18
CA GLY A 80 -15.31 2.21 -1.08
C GLY A 80 -14.17 3.13 -1.52
N SER A 81 -14.25 4.41 -1.20
CA SER A 81 -13.20 5.41 -1.46
C SER A 81 -12.23 5.62 -0.29
N ALA A 82 -12.53 5.10 0.90
CA ALA A 82 -11.77 5.33 2.13
C ALA A 82 -10.71 4.24 2.36
N TRP A 83 -9.57 4.66 2.92
CA TRP A 83 -8.56 3.78 3.48
C TRP A 83 -8.78 3.65 4.98
N ASN A 84 -8.89 2.43 5.48
CA ASN A 84 -9.09 2.14 6.89
C ASN A 84 -7.89 1.36 7.41
N VAL A 85 -7.48 1.66 8.64
CA VAL A 85 -6.37 0.95 9.28
C VAL A 85 -6.79 -0.49 9.56
N LEU A 86 -5.92 -1.43 9.18
CA LEU A 86 -6.08 -2.85 9.44
C LEU A 86 -5.16 -3.30 10.57
N GLN A 87 -3.89 -2.84 10.51
CA GLN A 87 -2.88 -3.17 11.51
C GLN A 87 -1.79 -2.10 11.54
N GLU A 88 -1.19 -1.86 12.70
CA GLU A 88 0.02 -1.07 12.86
C GLU A 88 1.23 -1.99 13.07
N GLY A 89 2.42 -1.52 12.68
CA GLY A 89 3.67 -2.25 12.77
C GLY A 89 4.25 -2.64 11.41
N LYS A 90 5.55 -3.00 11.41
CA LYS A 90 6.26 -3.30 10.18
C LYS A 90 5.76 -4.58 9.52
N ASP A 91 5.66 -5.65 10.30
CA ASP A 91 5.23 -6.95 9.80
C ASP A 91 3.71 -7.04 9.83
N PHE A 92 3.13 -7.56 8.74
CA PHE A 92 1.73 -7.91 8.70
C PHE A 92 1.57 -9.33 9.22
N ASP A 93 0.86 -9.46 10.31
CA ASP A 93 0.57 -10.74 10.94
C ASP A 93 -0.92 -10.77 11.30
N PHE A 94 -1.73 -11.23 10.35
CA PHE A 94 -3.17 -11.09 10.43
C PHE A 94 -3.88 -12.40 10.11
N VAL A 95 -4.83 -12.77 10.97
CA VAL A 95 -5.77 -13.86 10.68
C VAL A 95 -6.91 -13.31 9.84
N ILE A 96 -7.12 -13.90 8.67
CA ILE A 96 -8.13 -13.42 7.71
C ILE A 96 -9.53 -13.57 8.28
N ALA A 97 -10.05 -12.46 8.78
CA ALA A 97 -11.37 -12.30 9.39
C ALA A 97 -11.89 -10.89 9.07
N ASP A 98 -13.01 -10.49 9.68
CA ASP A 98 -13.48 -9.11 9.54
C ASP A 98 -12.37 -8.09 9.86
N PRO A 99 -12.23 -7.01 9.07
CA PRO A 99 -13.13 -6.58 7.99
C PRO A 99 -12.79 -7.12 6.59
N ILE A 100 -11.76 -7.96 6.44
CA ILE A 100 -11.29 -8.49 5.14
C ILE A 100 -11.51 -10.00 4.99
N GLY A 101 -12.44 -10.59 5.73
CA GLY A 101 -12.68 -12.02 5.80
C GLY A 101 -13.84 -12.55 4.94
N SER A 102 -14.47 -11.74 4.06
CA SER A 102 -15.59 -12.23 3.25
C SER A 102 -15.12 -13.19 2.16
N PRO A 103 -15.64 -14.42 2.09
CA PRO A 103 -15.29 -15.40 1.06
C PRO A 103 -15.56 -14.87 -0.36
N ASN A 104 -14.79 -15.32 -1.33
CA ASN A 104 -14.87 -14.93 -2.75
C ASN A 104 -14.71 -13.42 -3.01
N SER A 105 -14.10 -12.71 -2.09
CA SER A 105 -13.87 -11.26 -2.18
C SER A 105 -12.41 -10.95 -2.43
N THR A 106 -12.15 -9.81 -3.07
CA THR A 106 -10.80 -9.28 -3.25
C THR A 106 -10.73 -7.90 -2.60
N TYR A 107 -9.78 -7.73 -1.72
CA TYR A 107 -9.54 -6.48 -0.99
C TYR A 107 -8.29 -5.81 -1.54
N THR A 108 -8.39 -4.51 -1.83
CA THR A 108 -7.23 -3.68 -2.10
C THR A 108 -6.65 -3.24 -0.77
N CYS A 109 -5.39 -3.56 -0.54
CA CYS A 109 -4.65 -3.26 0.67
C CYS A 109 -3.46 -2.37 0.35
N ALA A 110 -2.91 -1.72 1.37
CA ALA A 110 -1.70 -0.93 1.26
C ALA A 110 -0.84 -1.06 2.52
N PHE A 111 0.45 -1.14 2.31
CA PHE A 111 1.46 -0.90 3.32
C PHE A 111 1.98 0.51 3.19
N GLU A 112 2.08 1.23 4.29
CA GLU A 112 2.61 2.59 4.35
C GLU A 112 3.77 2.66 5.34
N ALA A 113 4.88 3.24 4.89
CA ALA A 113 6.00 3.65 5.72
C ALA A 113 6.05 5.18 5.75
N LYS A 114 5.77 5.79 6.89
CA LYS A 114 5.70 7.25 7.07
C LYS A 114 6.89 7.73 7.88
N ASN A 115 7.62 8.71 7.37
CA ASN A 115 8.73 9.32 8.07
C ASN A 115 8.22 10.34 9.10
N LYS A 116 8.55 10.12 10.39
CA LYS A 116 8.13 10.96 11.54
C LYS A 116 8.64 12.38 11.49
N VAL A 117 9.80 12.60 10.86
CA VAL A 117 10.46 13.90 10.83
C VAL A 117 9.94 14.74 9.67
N THR A 118 9.80 14.13 8.48
CA THR A 118 9.42 14.84 7.26
C THR A 118 7.95 14.74 6.90
N ASP A 119 7.19 13.89 7.60
CA ASP A 119 5.78 13.57 7.35
C ASP A 119 5.52 12.95 5.96
N ILE A 120 6.59 12.55 5.26
CA ILE A 120 6.49 11.93 3.93
C ILE A 120 6.11 10.46 4.09
N ALA A 121 5.05 10.05 3.39
CA ALA A 121 4.58 8.67 3.35
C ALA A 121 4.94 7.99 2.03
N TYR A 122 5.42 6.75 2.12
CA TYR A 122 5.70 5.85 1.01
C TYR A 122 4.74 4.69 1.08
N ARG A 123 4.03 4.38 -0.01
CA ARG A 123 2.96 3.41 0.00
C ARG A 123 3.14 2.37 -1.10
N GLN A 124 3.01 1.09 -0.73
CA GLN A 124 2.92 -0.05 -1.62
C GLN A 124 1.51 -0.61 -1.60
N ILE A 125 0.88 -0.70 -2.77
CA ILE A 125 -0.48 -1.23 -2.93
C ILE A 125 -0.39 -2.68 -3.37
N PHE A 126 -1.25 -3.54 -2.80
CA PHE A 126 -1.37 -4.95 -3.12
C PHE A 126 -2.82 -5.42 -2.96
N SER A 127 -3.11 -6.66 -3.31
CA SER A 127 -4.44 -7.23 -3.13
C SER A 127 -4.41 -8.49 -2.27
N ILE A 128 -5.49 -8.71 -1.51
CA ILE A 128 -5.75 -9.96 -0.81
C ILE A 128 -7.05 -10.54 -1.38
N ARG A 129 -6.95 -11.69 -2.02
CA ARG A 129 -8.08 -12.47 -2.49
C ARG A 129 -8.42 -13.52 -1.45
N VAL A 130 -9.58 -13.40 -0.86
CA VAL A 130 -10.11 -14.39 0.08
C VAL A 130 -10.84 -15.46 -0.71
N ALA A 131 -10.30 -16.66 -0.67
CA ALA A 131 -10.85 -17.79 -1.37
C ALA A 131 -12.17 -18.26 -0.71
N GLY A 132 -13.07 -18.74 -1.53
CA GLY A 132 -14.31 -19.35 -1.04
C GLY A 132 -14.08 -20.76 -0.51
N THR A 133 -15.03 -21.26 0.25
CA THR A 133 -14.99 -22.56 0.89
C THR A 133 -14.85 -23.75 -0.09
N PHE A 134 -15.03 -23.51 -1.40
CA PHE A 134 -15.03 -24.53 -2.44
C PHE A 134 -13.81 -24.49 -3.38
N ASN A 135 -12.68 -24.01 -2.93
CA ASN A 135 -11.50 -23.85 -3.78
C ASN A 135 -10.77 -25.15 -4.14
N LYS A 136 -10.92 -26.17 -3.33
CA LYS A 136 -10.31 -27.48 -3.57
C LYS A 136 -11.35 -28.56 -3.26
N GLY A 137 -11.55 -29.48 -4.21
CA GLY A 137 -12.48 -30.56 -4.03
C GLY A 137 -12.58 -31.44 -5.26
N TYR A 138 -13.33 -32.50 -5.14
CA TYR A 138 -13.66 -33.43 -6.20
C TYR A 138 -15.14 -33.35 -6.50
N VAL A 139 -15.48 -33.25 -7.78
CA VAL A 139 -16.86 -33.44 -8.26
C VAL A 139 -16.99 -34.90 -8.66
N LEU A 140 -17.97 -35.56 -8.09
CA LEU A 140 -18.28 -36.95 -8.36
C LEU A 140 -19.59 -37.03 -9.13
N LEU A 141 -19.56 -37.67 -10.27
CA LEU A 141 -20.76 -38.08 -10.98
C LEU A 141 -20.99 -39.56 -10.69
N TYR A 142 -22.16 -39.94 -10.19
CA TYR A 142 -22.50 -41.32 -9.88
C TYR A 142 -23.89 -41.71 -10.41
N GLU A 143 -24.02 -42.95 -10.77
CA GLU A 143 -25.26 -43.52 -11.30
C GLU A 143 -26.19 -43.91 -10.17
N LYS A 144 -27.49 -43.59 -10.29
CA LYS A 144 -28.60 -44.05 -9.46
C LYS A 144 -29.55 -44.90 -10.30
N GLU A 145 -30.49 -45.56 -9.63
CA GLU A 145 -31.51 -46.41 -10.30
C GLU A 145 -32.35 -45.66 -11.33
N ASP A 146 -32.51 -44.33 -11.17
CA ASP A 146 -33.35 -43.45 -11.97
C ASP A 146 -32.54 -42.39 -12.78
N GLY A 147 -31.21 -42.52 -12.84
CA GLY A 147 -30.36 -41.61 -13.60
C GLY A 147 -28.99 -41.36 -13.03
N PHE A 148 -28.45 -40.15 -13.26
CA PHE A 148 -27.15 -39.73 -12.71
C PHE A 148 -27.35 -38.63 -11.72
N ASP A 149 -26.52 -38.64 -10.69
CA ASP A 149 -26.48 -37.60 -9.70
C ASP A 149 -25.05 -37.07 -9.52
N MET A 150 -24.92 -35.88 -8.98
CA MET A 150 -23.64 -35.21 -8.82
C MET A 150 -23.42 -34.82 -7.36
N GLY A 151 -22.30 -35.30 -6.82
CA GLY A 151 -21.85 -34.92 -5.48
C GLY A 151 -20.54 -34.15 -5.54
N MET A 152 -20.24 -33.44 -4.49
CA MET A 152 -18.98 -32.77 -4.31
C MET A 152 -18.34 -33.16 -2.97
N ILE A 153 -17.05 -33.43 -2.97
CA ILE A 153 -16.24 -33.56 -1.78
C ILE A 153 -15.32 -32.37 -1.74
N VAL A 154 -15.44 -31.54 -0.71
CA VAL A 154 -14.62 -30.33 -0.55
C VAL A 154 -13.60 -30.52 0.57
N GLN A 155 -12.43 -29.94 0.39
CA GLN A 155 -11.42 -29.89 1.42
C GLN A 155 -11.61 -28.60 2.24
N ASN A 156 -11.76 -28.74 3.56
CA ASN A 156 -11.85 -27.60 4.47
C ASN A 156 -10.44 -27.03 4.79
N SER A 157 -10.39 -25.92 5.52
CA SER A 157 -9.16 -25.25 5.96
C SER A 157 -8.26 -26.12 6.87
N GLN A 158 -8.81 -27.20 7.42
CA GLN A 158 -8.07 -28.20 8.23
C GLN A 158 -7.56 -29.38 7.40
N ASN A 159 -7.61 -29.29 6.06
CA ASN A 159 -7.27 -30.36 5.12
C ASN A 159 -8.14 -31.61 5.22
N GLN A 160 -9.31 -31.50 5.84
CA GLN A 160 -10.28 -32.59 5.93
C GLN A 160 -11.23 -32.55 4.74
N TYR A 161 -11.56 -33.70 4.17
CA TYR A 161 -12.54 -33.82 3.10
C TYR A 161 -13.93 -33.96 3.67
N ILE A 162 -14.81 -33.04 3.30
CA ILE A 162 -16.21 -33.02 3.75
C ILE A 162 -17.11 -33.23 2.54
N PRO A 163 -18.02 -34.21 2.56
CA PRO A 163 -19.00 -34.38 1.50
C PRO A 163 -20.01 -33.21 1.52
N CYS A 164 -20.21 -32.61 0.37
CA CYS A 164 -21.22 -31.60 0.12
C CYS A 164 -22.20 -32.13 -0.90
N LEU A 165 -23.46 -32.33 -0.50
CA LEU A 165 -24.51 -32.74 -1.43
C LEU A 165 -24.89 -31.52 -2.28
N LEU A 166 -24.58 -31.57 -3.56
CA LEU A 166 -25.14 -30.67 -4.54
C LEU A 166 -26.51 -31.18 -4.89
N TYR A 167 -27.51 -30.43 -4.57
CA TYR A 167 -28.91 -30.52 -4.92
C TYR A 167 -29.35 -31.78 -5.70
N THR A 168 -30.08 -32.64 -5.02
CA THR A 168 -30.97 -33.60 -5.67
C THR A 168 -32.27 -32.84 -5.98
N SER A 169 -32.59 -32.60 -7.25
CA SER A 169 -33.99 -32.26 -7.60
C SER A 169 -34.84 -33.45 -7.38
N ASP A 170 -35.78 -33.38 -6.45
CA ASP A 170 -36.94 -34.28 -6.39
C ASP A 170 -37.81 -34.12 -7.62
#